data_55505e3552187b6dc82f22b5c363ab62
#
_entry.id   55505e3552187b6dc82f22b5c363ab62
#
_cell.length_a   1.000
_cell.length_b   1.000
_cell.length_c   1.000
_cell.angle_alpha   90.00
_cell.angle_beta   90.00
_cell.angle_gamma   90.00
#
_symmetry.space_group_name_H-M   'P 1'
#
loop_
_entity.id
_entity.type
_entity.pdbx_description
1 polymer ?
#
loop_
_entity_poly.entity_id
_entity_poly.type
_entity_poly.pdbx_seq_one_letter_code
_entity_poly.pdbx_strand_id
1 'polypeptide(L)'
;SLMIKEKSQRLFIPFEAEYQAVNACIAYQAARLLAVDGETAAAGIRNAVWHGRMEEIQDGVYLDGAHNEGGIRAFVGAAAEVAARRREESGKDGRIFLLFAAVSDKNYESMLETLMRKLKPDRLVLTHLYTSRALSMEAMEKAAHRVADGCEVQSIPDVKTAYQTLVQEKRPEDTCFCVGSLYLIGELEKKISRTGFDSTARMV
;
A
#
# COMPACT_ATOMS: atom_id res chain seq x y z
N SER A 1 6.38 11.23 25.18
CA SER A 1 6.60 9.89 25.74
C SER A 1 5.58 9.62 26.84
N LEU A 2 4.66 8.71 26.60
CA LEU A 2 3.78 8.19 27.64
C LEU A 2 4.58 7.16 28.44
N MET A 3 5.07 7.55 29.61
CA MET A 3 5.63 6.60 30.56
C MET A 3 4.49 5.87 31.25
N ILE A 4 4.19 4.66 30.79
CA ILE A 4 3.32 3.72 31.52
C ILE A 4 4.20 3.05 32.56
N LYS A 5 3.85 3.18 33.85
CA LYS A 5 4.58 2.63 35.00
C LYS A 5 4.50 1.10 35.12
N GLU A 6 4.29 0.37 34.06
CA GLU A 6 4.31 -1.09 34.02
C GLU A 6 5.48 -1.58 33.14
N LYS A 7 6.01 -2.75 33.47
CA LYS A 7 7.14 -3.41 32.79
C LYS A 7 7.09 -3.15 31.27
N SER A 8 8.16 -2.61 30.71
CA SER A 8 8.26 -2.36 29.27
C SER A 8 8.01 -3.67 28.49
N GLN A 9 6.89 -3.72 27.77
CA GLN A 9 6.57 -4.84 26.89
C GLN A 9 7.10 -4.54 25.50
N ARG A 10 7.93 -5.42 24.96
CA ARG A 10 8.31 -5.35 23.55
C ARG A 10 7.18 -5.94 22.70
N LEU A 11 6.74 -5.18 21.69
CA LEU A 11 5.77 -5.63 20.69
C LEU A 11 6.52 -5.90 19.39
N PHE A 12 6.34 -7.09 18.85
CA PHE A 12 6.71 -7.37 17.45
C PHE A 12 5.52 -7.03 16.56
N ILE A 13 5.75 -6.21 15.55
CA ILE A 13 4.70 -5.70 14.65
C ILE A 13 5.00 -6.25 13.25
N PRO A 14 4.12 -7.12 12.69
CA PRO A 14 4.38 -7.82 11.43
C PRO A 14 4.00 -6.97 10.19
N PHE A 15 4.15 -5.65 10.28
CA PHE A 15 3.79 -4.72 9.19
C PHE A 15 4.96 -3.81 8.86
N GLU A 16 5.19 -3.57 7.59
CA GLU A 16 6.29 -2.75 7.07
C GLU A 16 6.12 -1.24 7.40
N ALA A 17 4.89 -0.73 7.46
CA ALA A 17 4.63 0.69 7.59
C ALA A 17 4.79 1.17 9.04
N GLU A 18 5.61 2.20 9.27
CA GLU A 18 5.91 2.78 10.59
C GLU A 18 4.63 3.21 11.36
N TYR A 19 3.60 3.74 10.66
CA TYR A 19 2.34 4.12 11.30
C TYR A 19 1.61 2.95 11.97
N GLN A 20 1.91 1.71 11.60
CA GLN A 20 1.35 0.53 12.26
C GLN A 20 1.87 0.33 13.69
N ALA A 21 3.02 0.93 14.03
CA ALA A 21 3.51 0.93 15.40
C ALA A 21 2.54 1.66 16.35
N VAL A 22 1.99 2.78 15.91
CA VAL A 22 0.99 3.53 16.67
C VAL A 22 -0.31 2.71 16.80
N ASN A 23 -0.78 2.11 15.70
CA ASN A 23 -1.97 1.26 15.71
C ASN A 23 -1.81 0.06 16.65
N ALA A 24 -0.66 -0.60 16.63
CA ALA A 24 -0.35 -1.72 17.52
C ALA A 24 -0.31 -1.29 18.99
N CYS A 25 0.26 -0.12 19.30
CA CYS A 25 0.24 0.43 20.66
C CYS A 25 -1.18 0.71 21.14
N ILE A 26 -2.04 1.28 20.29
CA ILE A 26 -3.45 1.55 20.61
C ILE A 26 -4.19 0.22 20.85
N ALA A 27 -4.01 -0.77 19.96
CA ALA A 27 -4.63 -2.09 20.09
C ALA A 27 -4.18 -2.80 21.38
N TYR A 28 -2.88 -2.74 21.70
CA TYR A 28 -2.34 -3.28 22.94
C TYR A 28 -3.00 -2.65 24.16
N GLN A 29 -3.05 -1.32 24.23
CA GLN A 29 -3.67 -0.61 25.35
C GLN A 29 -5.17 -0.91 25.48
N ALA A 30 -5.89 -0.98 24.37
CA ALA A 30 -7.30 -1.37 24.37
C ALA A 30 -7.51 -2.79 24.93
N ALA A 31 -6.68 -3.77 24.52
CA ALA A 31 -6.71 -5.11 25.06
C ALA A 31 -6.43 -5.14 26.57
N ARG A 32 -5.45 -4.36 27.05
CA ARG A 32 -5.14 -4.24 28.48
C ARG A 32 -6.29 -3.64 29.29
N LEU A 33 -6.99 -2.63 28.74
CA LEU A 33 -8.20 -2.06 29.37
C LEU A 33 -9.35 -3.07 29.47
N LEU A 34 -9.41 -4.03 28.55
CA LEU A 34 -10.35 -5.15 28.56
C LEU A 34 -9.87 -6.35 29.40
N ALA A 35 -8.85 -6.16 30.25
CA ALA A 35 -8.26 -7.16 31.11
C ALA A 35 -7.60 -8.35 30.40
N VAL A 36 -7.26 -8.23 29.10
CA VAL A 36 -6.41 -9.22 28.42
C VAL A 36 -4.99 -9.08 28.97
N ASP A 37 -4.34 -10.19 29.34
CA ASP A 37 -2.96 -10.14 29.83
C ASP A 37 -1.98 -9.65 28.75
N GLY A 38 -0.81 -9.13 29.17
CA GLY A 38 0.13 -8.48 28.26
C GLY A 38 0.77 -9.43 27.25
N GLU A 39 0.98 -10.70 27.62
CA GLU A 39 1.60 -11.69 26.73
C GLU A 39 0.61 -12.13 25.65
N THR A 40 -0.64 -12.37 26.02
CA THR A 40 -1.73 -12.67 25.07
C THR A 40 -1.96 -11.52 24.09
N ALA A 41 -2.00 -10.28 24.59
CA ALA A 41 -2.16 -9.10 23.73
C ALA A 41 -0.97 -8.93 22.76
N ALA A 42 0.26 -9.13 23.24
CA ALA A 42 1.45 -9.07 22.41
C ALA A 42 1.50 -10.20 21.36
N ALA A 43 1.09 -11.42 21.74
CA ALA A 43 0.97 -12.55 20.84
C ALA A 43 -0.09 -12.30 19.75
N GLY A 44 -1.24 -11.72 20.12
CA GLY A 44 -2.28 -11.32 19.16
C GLY A 44 -1.77 -10.31 18.13
N ILE A 45 -1.00 -9.30 18.56
CA ILE A 45 -0.41 -8.31 17.66
C ILE A 45 0.62 -8.96 16.72
N ARG A 46 1.49 -9.84 17.25
CA ARG A 46 2.49 -10.57 16.46
C ARG A 46 1.88 -11.41 15.35
N ASN A 47 0.74 -12.01 15.64
CA ASN A 47 0.02 -12.90 14.72
C ASN A 47 -1.04 -12.17 13.87
N ALA A 48 -1.12 -10.84 13.97
CA ALA A 48 -2.08 -10.07 13.21
C ALA A 48 -1.74 -10.11 11.71
N VAL A 49 -2.75 -10.45 10.92
CA VAL A 49 -2.68 -10.39 9.46
C VAL A 49 -3.71 -9.35 8.99
N TRP A 50 -3.27 -8.41 8.19
CA TRP A 50 -4.15 -7.41 7.60
C TRP A 50 -3.75 -7.16 6.16
N HIS A 51 -4.44 -7.80 5.26
CA HIS A 51 -4.19 -7.68 3.82
C HIS A 51 -4.32 -6.23 3.33
N GLY A 52 -3.54 -5.89 2.30
CA GLY A 52 -3.55 -4.56 1.71
C GLY A 52 -3.03 -3.45 2.65
N ARG A 53 -2.02 -3.73 3.47
CA ARG A 53 -1.30 -2.75 4.31
C ARG A 53 0.20 -2.86 4.06
N MET A 54 0.69 -2.19 3.01
CA MET A 54 2.06 -2.34 2.49
C MET A 54 2.43 -3.83 2.33
N GLU A 55 1.47 -4.62 1.88
CA GLU A 55 1.62 -6.06 1.70
C GLU A 55 2.38 -6.36 0.42
N GLU A 56 3.55 -6.98 0.55
CA GLU A 56 4.31 -7.48 -0.60
C GLU A 56 3.71 -8.80 -1.08
N ILE A 57 3.07 -8.77 -2.25
CA ILE A 57 2.37 -9.93 -2.84
C ILE A 57 3.25 -10.74 -3.80
N GLN A 58 4.28 -10.11 -4.32
CA GLN A 58 5.38 -10.72 -5.06
C GLN A 58 6.57 -9.77 -5.01
N ASP A 59 7.76 -10.23 -5.39
CA ASP A 59 8.99 -9.44 -5.30
C ASP A 59 8.85 -8.04 -5.88
N GLY A 60 8.96 -7.03 -5.00
CA GLY A 60 8.84 -5.61 -5.32
C GLY A 60 7.46 -5.14 -5.77
N VAL A 61 6.38 -5.88 -5.48
CA VAL A 61 5.01 -5.46 -5.75
C VAL A 61 4.19 -5.43 -4.47
N TYR A 62 3.71 -4.25 -4.12
CA TYR A 62 3.04 -3.96 -2.85
C TYR A 62 1.60 -3.52 -3.06
N LEU A 63 0.69 -4.04 -2.23
CA LEU A 63 -0.69 -3.57 -2.13
C LEU A 63 -0.85 -2.69 -0.89
N ASP A 64 -1.50 -1.53 -1.05
CA ASP A 64 -1.91 -0.70 0.07
C ASP A 64 -3.31 -0.12 -0.09
N GLY A 65 -4.14 -0.30 0.91
CA GLY A 65 -5.53 0.15 0.93
C GLY A 65 -5.71 1.63 1.28
N ALA A 66 -4.70 2.47 1.20
CA ALA A 66 -4.84 3.92 1.36
C ALA A 66 -5.81 4.48 0.29
N HIS A 67 -6.87 5.15 0.74
CA HIS A 67 -7.99 5.57 -0.09
C HIS A 67 -8.56 6.94 0.28
N ASN A 68 -7.82 7.69 1.06
CA ASN A 68 -8.10 9.07 1.46
C ASN A 68 -6.80 9.84 1.69
N GLU A 69 -6.88 11.16 1.84
CA GLU A 69 -5.70 12.02 1.98
C GLU A 69 -4.79 11.61 3.14
N GLY A 70 -5.36 11.27 4.30
CA GLY A 70 -4.60 10.83 5.47
C GLY A 70 -3.85 9.51 5.22
N GLY A 71 -4.55 8.55 4.63
CA GLY A 71 -3.96 7.26 4.23
C GLY A 71 -2.85 7.42 3.20
N ILE A 72 -3.07 8.24 2.16
CA ILE A 72 -2.05 8.49 1.12
C ILE A 72 -0.82 9.19 1.71
N ARG A 73 -0.99 10.15 2.65
CA ARG A 73 0.17 10.76 3.32
C ARG A 73 1.00 9.74 4.11
N ALA A 74 0.34 8.83 4.82
CA ALA A 74 1.02 7.75 5.55
C ALA A 74 1.68 6.74 4.59
N PHE A 75 0.96 6.34 3.54
CA PHE A 75 1.45 5.44 2.49
C PHE A 75 2.72 5.95 1.83
N VAL A 76 2.78 7.24 1.44
CA VAL A 76 3.93 7.81 0.72
C VAL A 76 5.21 7.71 1.54
N GLY A 77 5.14 7.91 2.86
CA GLY A 77 6.29 7.72 3.75
C GLY A 77 6.82 6.27 3.69
N ALA A 78 5.93 5.30 3.94
CA ALA A 78 6.27 3.88 3.91
C ALA A 78 6.77 3.42 2.51
N ALA A 79 6.11 3.88 1.44
CA ALA A 79 6.50 3.53 0.07
C ALA A 79 7.89 4.07 -0.30
N ALA A 80 8.22 5.28 0.15
CA ALA A 80 9.55 5.86 -0.06
C ALA A 80 10.64 5.07 0.67
N GLU A 81 10.38 4.64 1.91
CA GLU A 81 11.30 3.79 2.70
C GLU A 81 11.52 2.43 2.04
N VAL A 82 10.45 1.78 1.58
CA VAL A 82 10.53 0.50 0.85
C VAL A 82 11.35 0.67 -0.44
N ALA A 83 11.08 1.69 -1.25
CA ALA A 83 11.81 1.93 -2.48
C ALA A 83 13.30 2.24 -2.22
N ALA A 84 13.60 3.02 -1.17
CA ALA A 84 14.98 3.32 -0.78
C ALA A 84 15.74 2.05 -0.35
N ARG A 85 15.13 1.22 0.52
CA ARG A 85 15.70 -0.07 0.95
C ARG A 85 15.99 -1.00 -0.23
N ARG A 86 15.05 -1.14 -1.17
CA ARG A 86 15.25 -1.99 -2.37
C ARG A 86 16.39 -1.48 -3.27
N ARG A 87 16.54 -0.17 -3.41
CA ARG A 87 17.69 0.43 -4.12
C ARG A 87 19.01 0.12 -3.42
N GLU A 88 19.05 0.24 -2.10
CA GLU A 88 20.25 -0.10 -1.31
C GLU A 88 20.61 -1.58 -1.42
N GLU A 89 19.64 -2.48 -1.27
CA GLU A 89 19.83 -3.92 -1.36
C GLU A 89 20.26 -4.38 -2.75
N SER A 90 19.70 -3.81 -3.82
CA SER A 90 20.04 -4.15 -5.20
C SER A 90 21.32 -3.47 -5.71
N GLY A 91 21.73 -2.36 -5.09
CA GLY A 91 22.80 -1.49 -5.57
C GLY A 91 22.49 -0.80 -6.92
N LYS A 92 21.21 -0.75 -7.31
CA LYS A 92 20.74 -0.19 -8.58
C LYS A 92 19.66 0.87 -8.36
N ASP A 93 19.57 1.81 -9.30
CA ASP A 93 18.50 2.82 -9.31
C ASP A 93 17.22 2.24 -9.92
N GLY A 94 16.36 1.71 -9.04
CA GLY A 94 15.07 1.14 -9.41
C GLY A 94 14.01 2.22 -9.60
N ARG A 95 13.15 2.04 -10.62
CA ARG A 95 11.99 2.91 -10.90
C ARG A 95 10.85 2.64 -9.92
N ILE A 96 9.97 3.62 -9.74
CA ILE A 96 8.74 3.50 -8.97
C ILE A 96 7.55 3.49 -9.92
N PHE A 97 6.75 2.43 -9.87
CA PHE A 97 5.52 2.28 -10.63
C PHE A 97 4.31 2.38 -9.69
N LEU A 98 3.26 3.06 -10.14
CA LEU A 98 1.99 3.13 -9.43
C LEU A 98 0.85 2.56 -10.27
N LEU A 99 0.04 1.70 -9.68
CA LEU A 99 -1.31 1.38 -10.14
C LEU A 99 -2.30 2.12 -9.25
N PHE A 100 -3.13 2.97 -9.84
CA PHE A 100 -4.05 3.80 -9.09
C PHE A 100 -5.48 3.68 -9.60
N ALA A 101 -6.41 3.60 -8.66
CA ALA A 101 -7.83 3.76 -8.89
C ALA A 101 -8.49 4.44 -7.69
N ALA A 102 -9.54 5.20 -7.90
CA ALA A 102 -10.25 5.90 -6.84
C ALA A 102 -11.76 5.82 -7.00
N VAL A 103 -12.47 6.11 -5.91
CA VAL A 103 -13.92 6.31 -5.91
C VAL A 103 -14.23 7.81 -5.94
N SER A 104 -15.40 8.16 -6.51
CA SER A 104 -15.78 9.55 -6.82
C SER A 104 -16.06 10.42 -5.58
N ASP A 105 -16.36 9.80 -4.44
CA ASP A 105 -16.66 10.50 -3.17
C ASP A 105 -15.41 10.78 -2.32
N LYS A 106 -14.22 10.58 -2.87
CA LYS A 106 -12.94 10.91 -2.23
C LYS A 106 -12.27 12.08 -2.93
N ASN A 107 -11.40 12.77 -2.21
CA ASN A 107 -10.58 13.85 -2.77
C ASN A 107 -9.40 13.25 -3.57
N TYR A 108 -9.71 12.63 -4.70
CA TYR A 108 -8.74 11.93 -5.55
C TYR A 108 -7.70 12.89 -6.15
N GLU A 109 -8.04 14.15 -6.36
CA GLU A 109 -7.09 15.16 -6.88
C GLU A 109 -5.97 15.41 -5.87
N SER A 110 -6.29 15.63 -4.59
CA SER A 110 -5.32 15.77 -3.51
C SER A 110 -4.50 14.48 -3.28
N MET A 111 -5.14 13.31 -3.45
CA MET A 111 -4.44 12.02 -3.36
C MET A 111 -3.39 11.89 -4.46
N LEU A 112 -3.76 12.14 -5.72
CA LEU A 112 -2.84 12.13 -6.87
C LEU A 112 -1.71 13.16 -6.70
N GLU A 113 -2.05 14.39 -6.33
CA GLU A 113 -1.05 15.45 -6.09
C GLU A 113 -0.01 15.00 -5.04
N THR A 114 -0.46 14.40 -3.94
CA THR A 114 0.44 13.91 -2.89
C THR A 114 1.33 12.79 -3.39
N LEU A 115 0.77 11.82 -4.12
CA LEU A 115 1.52 10.71 -4.73
C LEU A 115 2.60 11.23 -5.68
N MET A 116 2.21 12.10 -6.62
CA MET A 116 3.12 12.61 -7.65
C MET A 116 4.23 13.48 -7.06
N ARG A 117 3.91 14.38 -6.12
CA ARG A 117 4.90 15.29 -5.52
C ARG A 117 5.86 14.62 -4.55
N LYS A 118 5.36 13.65 -3.77
CA LYS A 118 6.14 13.06 -2.68
C LYS A 118 6.87 11.78 -3.08
N LEU A 119 6.20 10.89 -3.81
CA LEU A 119 6.77 9.62 -4.22
C LEU A 119 7.51 9.73 -5.58
N LYS A 120 7.10 10.69 -6.43
CA LYS A 120 7.69 10.95 -7.76
C LYS A 120 7.82 9.66 -8.59
N PRO A 121 6.70 8.99 -8.88
CA PRO A 121 6.76 7.76 -9.65
C PRO A 121 7.24 8.01 -11.07
N ASP A 122 7.98 7.06 -11.64
CA ASP A 122 8.39 7.09 -13.03
C ASP A 122 7.21 6.76 -13.96
N ARG A 123 6.28 5.94 -13.46
CA ARG A 123 5.10 5.52 -14.22
C ARG A 123 3.86 5.43 -13.35
N LEU A 124 2.75 5.95 -13.87
CA LEU A 124 1.41 5.88 -13.27
C LEU A 124 0.46 5.17 -14.24
N VAL A 125 -0.10 4.03 -13.83
CA VAL A 125 -1.19 3.39 -14.55
C VAL A 125 -2.50 3.66 -13.81
N LEU A 126 -3.46 4.23 -14.53
CA LEU A 126 -4.82 4.47 -14.06
C LEU A 126 -5.71 3.31 -14.50
N THR A 127 -6.56 2.81 -13.59
CA THR A 127 -7.48 1.72 -13.91
C THR A 127 -8.88 1.99 -13.37
N HIS A 128 -9.90 1.33 -13.95
CA HIS A 128 -11.29 1.54 -13.57
C HIS A 128 -11.77 0.47 -12.58
N LEU A 129 -12.55 0.90 -11.59
CA LEU A 129 -13.17 0.00 -10.60
C LEU A 129 -14.56 -0.45 -11.05
N TYR A 130 -14.91 -1.70 -10.87
CA TYR A 130 -16.24 -2.23 -11.15
C TYR A 130 -17.20 -1.99 -9.97
N THR A 131 -17.48 -0.72 -9.67
CA THR A 131 -18.41 -0.29 -8.64
C THR A 131 -19.19 0.96 -9.09
N SER A 132 -20.41 1.14 -8.61
CA SER A 132 -21.22 2.36 -8.87
C SER A 132 -20.59 3.65 -8.35
N ARG A 133 -19.60 3.53 -7.45
CA ARG A 133 -18.84 4.66 -6.89
C ARG A 133 -17.54 4.95 -7.64
N ALA A 134 -17.23 4.20 -8.69
CA ALA A 134 -15.99 4.37 -9.43
C ALA A 134 -15.86 5.80 -9.98
N LEU A 135 -14.67 6.36 -9.85
CA LEU A 135 -14.33 7.59 -10.56
C LEU A 135 -14.17 7.29 -12.05
N SER A 136 -14.63 8.18 -12.92
CA SER A 136 -14.46 8.00 -14.36
C SER A 136 -12.99 8.08 -14.77
N MET A 137 -12.61 7.32 -15.80
CA MET A 137 -11.25 7.35 -16.34
C MET A 137 -10.84 8.76 -16.78
N GLU A 138 -11.75 9.46 -17.46
CA GLU A 138 -11.52 10.84 -17.92
C GLU A 138 -11.18 11.79 -16.75
N ALA A 139 -11.90 11.69 -15.63
CA ALA A 139 -11.62 12.52 -14.46
C ALA A 139 -10.28 12.19 -13.82
N MET A 140 -9.91 10.89 -13.74
CA MET A 140 -8.59 10.46 -13.25
C MET A 140 -7.47 10.94 -14.15
N GLU A 141 -7.60 10.77 -15.47
CA GLU A 141 -6.62 11.23 -16.46
C GLU A 141 -6.37 12.73 -16.37
N LYS A 142 -7.47 13.50 -16.35
CA LYS A 142 -7.39 14.95 -16.23
C LYS A 142 -6.69 15.40 -14.94
N ALA A 143 -6.95 14.74 -13.82
CA ALA A 143 -6.30 15.03 -12.55
C ALA A 143 -4.83 14.62 -12.57
N ALA A 144 -4.51 13.43 -13.08
CA ALA A 144 -3.14 12.94 -13.17
C ALA A 144 -2.27 13.84 -14.06
N HIS A 145 -2.72 14.20 -15.25
CA HIS A 145 -1.96 15.05 -16.17
C HIS A 145 -1.68 16.47 -15.65
N ARG A 146 -2.47 16.97 -14.70
CA ARG A 146 -2.20 18.29 -14.06
C ARG A 146 -0.96 18.24 -13.15
N VAL A 147 -0.61 17.07 -12.66
CA VAL A 147 0.43 16.90 -11.62
C VAL A 147 1.55 15.94 -12.01
N ALA A 148 1.47 15.33 -13.21
CA ALA A 148 2.41 14.34 -13.72
C ALA A 148 3.65 15.02 -14.33
N ASP A 149 4.46 15.66 -13.51
CA ASP A 149 5.73 16.25 -13.92
C ASP A 149 6.78 15.13 -14.11
N GLY A 150 7.12 14.86 -15.37
CA GLY A 150 8.10 13.83 -15.73
C GLY A 150 7.66 12.37 -15.55
N CYS A 151 6.41 12.12 -15.15
CA CYS A 151 5.86 10.78 -14.98
C CYS A 151 5.13 10.32 -16.25
N GLU A 152 5.38 9.09 -16.69
CA GLU A 152 4.60 8.45 -17.75
C GLU A 152 3.22 8.05 -17.21
N VAL A 153 2.15 8.61 -17.79
CA VAL A 153 0.77 8.30 -17.42
C VAL A 153 0.12 7.44 -18.49
N GLN A 154 -0.46 6.32 -18.10
CA GLN A 154 -1.18 5.40 -18.98
C GLN A 154 -2.52 5.01 -18.36
N SER A 155 -3.57 4.91 -19.19
CA SER A 155 -4.89 4.43 -18.78
C SER A 155 -5.15 3.04 -19.34
N ILE A 156 -5.42 2.09 -18.43
CA ILE A 156 -5.79 0.72 -18.75
C ILE A 156 -7.03 0.38 -17.92
N PRO A 157 -8.25 0.40 -18.51
CA PRO A 157 -9.48 0.26 -17.75
C PRO A 157 -9.63 -1.07 -17.00
N ASP A 158 -9.18 -2.17 -17.57
CA ASP A 158 -9.26 -3.48 -16.91
C ASP A 158 -8.15 -3.63 -15.85
N VAL A 159 -8.54 -3.83 -14.59
CA VAL A 159 -7.63 -3.95 -13.44
C VAL A 159 -6.60 -5.06 -13.61
N LYS A 160 -7.02 -6.21 -14.20
CA LYS A 160 -6.10 -7.33 -14.41
C LYS A 160 -5.05 -6.99 -15.44
N THR A 161 -5.45 -6.43 -16.57
CA THR A 161 -4.56 -6.02 -17.64
C THR A 161 -3.61 -4.93 -17.15
N ALA A 162 -4.11 -3.93 -16.43
CA ALA A 162 -3.31 -2.87 -15.84
C ALA A 162 -2.22 -3.41 -14.91
N TYR A 163 -2.59 -4.31 -14.01
CA TYR A 163 -1.65 -4.98 -13.11
C TYR A 163 -0.61 -5.80 -13.87
N GLN A 164 -1.06 -6.64 -14.81
CA GLN A 164 -0.15 -7.49 -15.61
C GLN A 164 0.83 -6.65 -16.43
N THR A 165 0.40 -5.54 -17.02
CA THR A 165 1.27 -4.62 -17.75
C THR A 165 2.39 -4.08 -16.86
N LEU A 166 2.04 -3.58 -15.67
CA LEU A 166 3.05 -3.06 -14.74
C LEU A 166 4.04 -4.14 -14.30
N VAL A 167 3.55 -5.32 -13.96
CA VAL A 167 4.40 -6.42 -13.49
C VAL A 167 5.32 -6.96 -14.59
N GLN A 168 4.86 -7.02 -15.83
CA GLN A 168 5.67 -7.47 -16.98
C GLN A 168 6.77 -6.49 -17.35
N GLU A 169 6.52 -5.19 -17.17
CA GLU A 169 7.49 -4.14 -17.48
C GLU A 169 8.47 -3.84 -16.34
N LYS A 170 8.14 -4.30 -15.13
CA LYS A 170 8.95 -4.14 -13.94
C LYS A 170 10.24 -4.96 -14.06
N ARG A 171 11.39 -4.30 -13.85
CA ARG A 171 12.68 -4.98 -13.64
C ARG A 171 12.78 -5.47 -12.18
N PRO A 172 13.70 -6.38 -11.85
CA PRO A 172 13.90 -6.87 -10.48
C PRO A 172 14.14 -5.75 -9.45
N GLU A 173 14.87 -4.70 -9.82
CA GLU A 173 15.18 -3.55 -8.97
C GLU A 173 14.02 -2.55 -8.83
N ASP A 174 13.04 -2.56 -9.74
CA ASP A 174 11.90 -1.64 -9.71
C ASP A 174 10.91 -1.99 -8.59
N THR A 175 10.20 -1.00 -8.08
CA THR A 175 9.16 -1.17 -7.06
C THR A 175 7.80 -0.74 -7.61
N CYS A 176 6.80 -1.58 -7.47
CA CYS A 176 5.43 -1.32 -7.92
C CYS A 176 4.49 -1.24 -6.71
N PHE A 177 3.66 -0.20 -6.66
CA PHE A 177 2.64 -0.02 -5.64
C PHE A 177 1.25 0.05 -6.26
N CYS A 178 0.30 -0.69 -5.68
CA CYS A 178 -1.12 -0.63 -6.04
C CYS A 178 -1.87 0.06 -4.91
N VAL A 179 -2.51 1.22 -5.16
CA VAL A 179 -3.04 2.10 -4.12
C VAL A 179 -4.23 2.94 -4.62
N GLY A 180 -4.98 3.52 -3.71
CA GLY A 180 -6.03 4.52 -3.98
C GLY A 180 -7.44 4.03 -3.65
N SER A 181 -7.69 2.72 -3.56
CA SER A 181 -9.00 2.18 -3.22
C SER A 181 -8.94 0.78 -2.63
N LEU A 182 -9.73 0.52 -1.59
CA LEU A 182 -9.94 -0.84 -1.07
C LEU A 182 -10.61 -1.76 -2.11
N TYR A 183 -11.40 -1.22 -3.03
CA TYR A 183 -11.98 -2.01 -4.13
C TYR A 183 -10.89 -2.51 -5.08
N LEU A 184 -9.88 -1.68 -5.39
CA LEU A 184 -8.72 -2.10 -6.18
C LEU A 184 -8.00 -3.27 -5.53
N ILE A 185 -7.70 -3.16 -4.23
CA ILE A 185 -7.03 -4.21 -3.48
C ILE A 185 -7.84 -5.51 -3.52
N GLY A 186 -9.13 -5.46 -3.19
CA GLY A 186 -9.99 -6.64 -3.21
C GLY A 186 -10.17 -7.27 -4.61
N GLU A 187 -10.08 -6.50 -5.70
CA GLU A 187 -10.07 -7.03 -7.05
C GLU A 187 -8.76 -7.75 -7.39
N LEU A 188 -7.63 -7.18 -6.96
CA LEU A 188 -6.31 -7.78 -7.16
C LEU A 188 -6.15 -9.06 -6.34
N GLU A 189 -6.50 -9.07 -5.07
CA GLU A 189 -6.44 -10.26 -4.21
C GLU A 189 -7.24 -11.43 -4.76
N LYS A 190 -8.49 -11.20 -5.21
CA LYS A 190 -9.32 -12.23 -5.85
C LYS A 190 -8.69 -12.84 -7.09
N LYS A 191 -7.93 -12.04 -7.84
CA LYS A 191 -7.29 -12.49 -9.08
C LYS A 191 -5.98 -13.23 -8.81
N ILE A 192 -5.20 -12.78 -7.84
CA ILE A 192 -3.94 -13.41 -7.41
C ILE A 192 -4.21 -14.79 -6.80
N SER A 193 -5.19 -14.91 -5.91
CA SER A 193 -5.60 -16.18 -5.29
C SER A 193 -6.06 -17.23 -6.33
N ARG A 194 -6.65 -16.80 -7.45
CA ARG A 194 -7.09 -17.71 -8.53
C ARG A 194 -5.97 -18.18 -9.45
N THR A 195 -4.82 -17.51 -9.44
CA THR A 195 -3.66 -17.88 -10.27
C THR A 195 -2.68 -18.82 -9.56
N GLY A 196 -3.01 -19.30 -8.35
CA GLY A 196 -2.20 -20.29 -7.62
C GLY A 196 -0.89 -19.73 -7.05
N PHE A 197 -0.80 -18.43 -6.86
CA PHE A 197 0.32 -17.82 -6.12
C PHE A 197 0.10 -18.07 -4.62
N ASP A 198 0.69 -19.15 -4.13
CA ASP A 198 0.64 -19.56 -2.74
C ASP A 198 1.46 -18.59 -1.88
N SER A 199 0.78 -17.85 -0.99
CA SER A 199 1.42 -16.93 -0.03
C SER A 199 2.14 -17.65 1.11
N THR A 200 2.36 -18.98 1.01
CA THR A 200 2.97 -19.82 2.05
C THR A 200 4.49 -19.79 2.07
N ALA A 201 5.16 -18.99 1.23
CA ALA A 201 6.64 -18.98 1.14
C ALA A 201 7.36 -18.08 2.17
N ARG A 202 6.70 -17.60 3.23
CA ARG A 202 7.37 -16.86 4.33
C ARG A 202 7.00 -17.40 5.71
N MET A 203 7.29 -18.68 5.94
CA MET A 203 7.49 -19.24 7.28
C MET A 203 8.81 -20.01 7.27
N VAL A 204 9.93 -19.31 7.34
CA VAL A 204 11.19 -19.84 7.91
C VAL A 204 11.90 -18.70 8.60
#